data_2ffd16943d7a1302a9f84b0ad75b8503
#
_entry.id   2ffd16943d7a1302a9f84b0ad75b8503
#
_cell.length_a   1.000
_cell.length_b   1.000
_cell.length_c   1.000
_cell.angle_alpha   90.00
_cell.angle_beta   90.00
_cell.angle_gamma   90.00
#
_symmetry.space_group_name_H-M   'P 1'
#
loop_
_entity.id
_entity.type
_entity.pdbx_description
1 polymer ?
#
loop_
_entity_poly.entity_id
_entity_poly.type
_entity_poly.pdbx_seq_one_letter_code
_entity_poly.pdbx_strand_id
1 'polypeptide(L)'
;SCLVGSGDVYKRQMEQRSIYAQIADRTDGTVYIGVVGPVRTGKSTFIKRFMEQLVLPNIENVYERERATDELPQSGSGRTIMTAEPKFVPNEAARISPDGKTTLQVRLIDSVGYMIPGAVGDTEDGKPRMVTTPWASEELPMAQAAELGTKKVMEDHSSIGVVVTTDGTVTDIPREDYREAEARAIADMQKTGKPFVVVVNTQDAKKGQADAICARIRADYGVQALTMDCAVMQTQDIARLLEAVMYAFPVEELRFFLPSWVRALPDDHP
;
A
#
# COMPACT_ATOMS: atom_id res chain seq x y z
N SER A 1 22.76 -22.14 -39.69
CA SER A 1 22.23 -20.79 -39.50
C SER A 1 20.76 -20.83 -39.11
N CYS A 2 20.38 -20.03 -38.13
CA CYS A 2 19.01 -19.70 -37.73
C CYS A 2 18.25 -20.71 -36.85
N LEU A 3 18.59 -20.79 -35.57
CA LEU A 3 17.67 -21.14 -34.49
C LEU A 3 17.92 -20.24 -33.25
N VAL A 4 17.88 -18.94 -33.49
CA VAL A 4 17.76 -17.93 -32.46
C VAL A 4 16.42 -17.25 -32.73
N GLY A 5 15.42 -17.45 -31.93
CA GLY A 5 14.26 -16.61 -32.18
C GLY A 5 13.00 -16.78 -31.37
N SER A 6 12.63 -17.93 -30.84
CA SER A 6 11.32 -17.98 -30.16
C SER A 6 11.37 -17.64 -28.65
N GLY A 7 12.43 -18.01 -27.94
CA GLY A 7 12.58 -17.69 -26.52
C GLY A 7 12.88 -16.23 -26.25
N ASP A 8 13.67 -15.58 -27.11
CA ASP A 8 14.02 -14.15 -26.97
C ASP A 8 12.86 -13.21 -27.32
N VAL A 9 11.99 -13.62 -28.25
CA VAL A 9 10.79 -12.83 -28.59
C VAL A 9 9.80 -12.84 -27.44
N TYR A 10 9.59 -13.97 -26.77
CA TYR A 10 8.72 -14.06 -25.58
C TYR A 10 9.32 -13.32 -24.38
N LYS A 11 10.62 -13.44 -24.12
CA LYS A 11 11.31 -12.65 -23.09
C LYS A 11 11.19 -11.14 -23.34
N ARG A 12 11.45 -10.69 -24.57
CA ARG A 12 11.30 -9.27 -24.95
C ARG A 12 9.86 -8.78 -24.88
N GLN A 13 8.86 -9.62 -25.14
CA GLN A 13 7.45 -9.24 -25.00
C GLN A 13 7.02 -9.15 -23.53
N MET A 14 7.57 -9.96 -22.62
CA MET A 14 7.31 -9.84 -21.18
C MET A 14 8.07 -8.66 -20.55
N GLU A 15 9.30 -8.36 -21.02
CA GLU A 15 10.08 -7.20 -20.56
C GLU A 15 9.52 -5.85 -21.01
N GLN A 16 8.57 -5.81 -21.95
CA GLN A 16 7.95 -4.58 -22.46
C GLN A 16 6.56 -4.26 -21.88
N ARG A 17 6.00 -5.10 -21.02
CA ARG A 17 4.73 -4.78 -20.37
C ARG A 17 4.95 -3.76 -19.25
N SER A 18 4.21 -2.65 -19.32
CA SER A 18 4.26 -1.65 -18.26
C SER A 18 3.83 -2.25 -16.91
N ILE A 19 4.33 -1.73 -15.81
CA ILE A 19 3.92 -2.13 -14.46
C ILE A 19 2.40 -1.96 -14.27
N TYR A 20 1.82 -0.97 -14.91
CA TYR A 20 0.39 -0.70 -14.87
C TYR A 20 -0.42 -1.79 -15.57
N ALA A 21 0.03 -2.30 -16.72
CA ALA A 21 -0.60 -3.41 -17.40
C ALA A 21 -0.54 -4.70 -16.57
N GLN A 22 0.58 -4.96 -15.90
CA GLN A 22 0.74 -6.12 -15.04
C GLN A 22 -0.19 -6.07 -13.82
N ILE A 23 -0.36 -4.89 -13.21
CA ILE A 23 -1.29 -4.70 -12.10
C ILE A 23 -2.74 -4.82 -12.59
N ALA A 24 -3.07 -4.23 -13.74
CA ALA A 24 -4.40 -4.33 -14.33
C ALA A 24 -4.82 -5.80 -14.54
N ASP A 25 -3.92 -6.61 -15.09
CA ASP A 25 -4.17 -8.05 -15.32
C ASP A 25 -4.48 -8.83 -14.02
N ARG A 26 -3.92 -8.39 -12.88
CA ARG A 26 -4.08 -9.06 -11.57
C ARG A 26 -5.20 -8.52 -10.71
N THR A 27 -5.73 -7.35 -11.04
CA THR A 27 -6.78 -6.67 -10.27
C THR A 27 -8.04 -6.38 -11.11
N ASP A 28 -8.14 -6.97 -12.30
CA ASP A 28 -9.21 -6.69 -13.26
C ASP A 28 -9.38 -5.18 -13.52
N GLY A 29 -8.25 -4.47 -13.58
CA GLY A 29 -8.22 -3.02 -13.77
C GLY A 29 -8.68 -2.18 -12.58
N THR A 30 -9.03 -2.80 -11.44
CA THR A 30 -9.53 -2.12 -10.25
C THR A 30 -8.50 -2.17 -9.12
N VAL A 31 -7.88 -1.04 -8.83
CA VAL A 31 -6.78 -0.91 -7.86
C VAL A 31 -7.25 -0.13 -6.64
N TYR A 32 -7.69 -0.83 -5.61
CA TYR A 32 -8.10 -0.25 -4.33
C TYR A 32 -7.00 -0.47 -3.29
N ILE A 33 -6.31 0.61 -2.92
CA ILE A 33 -5.14 0.56 -2.04
C ILE A 33 -5.56 0.93 -0.63
N GLY A 34 -5.59 -0.05 0.27
CA GLY A 34 -5.78 0.18 1.70
C GLY A 34 -4.48 0.64 2.35
N VAL A 35 -4.45 1.87 2.84
CA VAL A 35 -3.28 2.42 3.55
C VAL A 35 -3.51 2.31 5.05
N VAL A 36 -2.76 1.42 5.67
CA VAL A 36 -2.94 1.01 7.07
C VAL A 36 -1.63 1.14 7.86
N GLY A 37 -1.67 0.86 9.15
CA GLY A 37 -0.48 0.92 10.00
C GLY A 37 -0.70 1.74 11.27
N PRO A 38 0.33 1.96 12.09
CA PRO A 38 0.21 2.75 13.30
C PRO A 38 -0.26 4.19 13.01
N VAL A 39 -0.90 4.82 13.96
CA VAL A 39 -1.23 6.26 13.86
C VAL A 39 0.05 7.08 13.73
N ARG A 40 -0.01 8.24 13.09
CA ARG A 40 1.11 9.19 13.00
C ARG A 40 2.30 8.75 12.15
N THR A 41 2.19 7.72 11.34
CA THR A 41 3.26 7.24 10.46
C THR A 41 3.33 7.95 9.09
N GLY A 42 2.39 8.88 8.82
CA GLY A 42 2.35 9.63 7.55
C GLY A 42 1.47 8.99 6.48
N LYS A 43 0.48 8.15 6.85
CA LYS A 43 -0.48 7.52 5.92
C LYS A 43 -1.17 8.53 5.01
N SER A 44 -1.78 9.56 5.59
CA SER A 44 -2.48 10.61 4.81
C SER A 44 -1.53 11.41 3.92
N THR A 45 -0.28 11.60 4.34
CA THR A 45 0.77 12.24 3.52
C THR A 45 1.13 11.35 2.33
N PHE A 46 1.29 10.05 2.56
CA PHE A 46 1.50 9.06 1.50
C PHE A 46 0.36 9.11 0.48
N ILE A 47 -0.90 9.04 0.94
CA ILE A 47 -2.08 9.09 0.08
C ILE A 47 -2.10 10.37 -0.75
N LYS A 48 -1.91 11.52 -0.10
CA LYS A 48 -1.87 12.81 -0.79
C LYS A 48 -0.84 12.82 -1.90
N ARG A 49 0.41 12.39 -1.61
CA ARG A 49 1.48 12.36 -2.60
C ARG A 49 1.24 11.36 -3.71
N PHE A 50 0.72 10.18 -3.39
CA PHE A 50 0.34 9.20 -4.40
C PHE A 50 -0.70 9.77 -5.37
N MET A 51 -1.72 10.44 -4.85
CA MET A 51 -2.73 11.12 -5.66
C MET A 51 -2.12 12.22 -6.54
N GLU A 52 -1.30 13.11 -5.97
CA GLU A 52 -0.66 14.22 -6.66
C GLU A 52 0.32 13.77 -7.76
N GLN A 53 1.06 12.67 -7.54
CA GLN A 53 2.12 12.23 -8.44
C GLN A 53 1.63 11.24 -9.51
N LEU A 54 0.61 10.43 -9.23
CA LEU A 54 0.15 9.40 -10.16
C LEU A 54 -1.30 9.59 -10.59
N VAL A 55 -2.23 9.84 -9.67
CA VAL A 55 -3.66 9.78 -10.01
C VAL A 55 -4.12 11.05 -10.70
N LEU A 56 -3.97 12.21 -10.06
CA LEU A 56 -4.47 13.50 -10.57
C LEU A 56 -3.91 13.87 -11.96
N PRO A 57 -2.60 13.68 -12.25
CA PRO A 57 -2.05 14.01 -13.56
C PRO A 57 -2.62 13.14 -14.70
N ASN A 58 -3.14 11.96 -14.37
CA ASN A 58 -3.63 10.97 -15.34
C ASN A 58 -5.16 10.86 -15.40
N ILE A 59 -5.89 11.76 -14.74
CA ILE A 59 -7.35 11.95 -14.91
C ILE A 59 -7.58 12.86 -16.10
N GLU A 60 -8.24 12.35 -17.15
CA GLU A 60 -8.53 13.09 -18.36
C GLU A 60 -9.63 14.16 -18.16
N ASN A 61 -10.66 13.82 -17.38
CA ASN A 61 -11.78 14.71 -17.12
C ASN A 61 -11.41 15.80 -16.09
N VAL A 62 -11.48 17.06 -16.49
CA VAL A 62 -11.11 18.21 -15.65
C VAL A 62 -11.96 18.29 -14.38
N TYR A 63 -13.27 18.07 -14.48
CA TYR A 63 -14.19 18.14 -13.33
C TYR A 63 -13.94 17.00 -12.33
N GLU A 64 -13.65 15.78 -12.82
CA GLU A 64 -13.28 14.67 -11.95
C GLU A 64 -11.95 14.94 -11.25
N ARG A 65 -11.00 15.55 -11.94
CA ARG A 65 -9.69 15.92 -11.37
C ARG A 65 -9.83 17.00 -10.29
N GLU A 66 -10.64 18.04 -10.53
CA GLU A 66 -10.92 19.09 -9.54
C GLU A 66 -11.57 18.48 -8.29
N ARG A 67 -12.62 17.67 -8.46
CA ARG A 67 -13.28 16.97 -7.36
C ARG A 67 -12.29 16.11 -6.57
N ALA A 68 -11.50 15.27 -7.25
CA ALA A 68 -10.50 14.44 -6.60
C ALA A 68 -9.41 15.25 -5.87
N THR A 69 -9.12 16.46 -6.33
CA THR A 69 -8.20 17.39 -5.65
C THR A 69 -8.79 17.92 -4.35
N ASP A 70 -10.09 18.27 -4.34
CA ASP A 70 -10.79 18.76 -3.15
C ASP A 70 -10.95 17.66 -2.07
N GLU A 71 -10.98 16.39 -2.48
CA GLU A 71 -11.11 15.23 -1.61
C GLU A 71 -9.77 14.78 -0.98
N LEU A 72 -8.63 15.39 -1.34
CA LEU A 72 -7.34 15.05 -0.78
C LEU A 72 -7.30 15.19 0.75
N PRO A 73 -6.63 14.27 1.45
CA PRO A 73 -6.49 14.39 2.87
C PRO A 73 -5.68 15.64 3.23
N GLN A 74 -6.20 16.42 4.18
CA GLN A 74 -5.45 17.51 4.77
C GLN A 74 -4.45 16.93 5.77
N SER A 75 -3.16 17.15 5.52
CA SER A 75 -2.09 16.74 6.43
C SER A 75 -2.18 17.60 7.71
N GLY A 76 -2.81 17.05 8.75
CA GLY A 76 -2.88 17.71 10.04
C GLY A 76 -1.53 17.68 10.75
N SER A 77 -0.97 18.84 11.07
CA SER A 77 0.22 18.97 11.91
C SER A 77 -0.05 18.75 13.40
N GLY A 78 -1.32 18.57 13.77
CA GLY A 78 -1.76 18.39 15.16
C GLY A 78 -1.54 16.95 15.68
N ARG A 79 -1.45 16.77 17.02
CA ARG A 79 -1.30 15.46 17.68
C ARG A 79 -2.63 14.72 17.87
N THR A 80 -3.77 15.35 17.61
CA THR A 80 -5.10 14.84 17.92
C THR A 80 -5.68 14.01 16.78
N ILE A 81 -6.17 12.82 17.09
CA ILE A 81 -6.93 11.97 16.19
C ILE A 81 -8.38 12.42 16.21
N MET A 82 -8.94 12.83 15.07
CA MET A 82 -10.25 13.47 15.00
C MET A 82 -11.40 12.51 14.66
N THR A 83 -11.12 11.43 13.91
CA THR A 83 -12.15 10.51 13.42
C THR A 83 -11.70 9.06 13.56
N ALA A 84 -12.65 8.15 13.74
CA ALA A 84 -12.43 6.71 13.75
C ALA A 84 -12.78 6.07 12.40
N GLU A 85 -13.36 6.82 11.46
CA GLU A 85 -13.84 6.30 10.20
C GLU A 85 -12.76 6.41 9.11
N PRO A 86 -12.58 5.37 8.27
CA PRO A 86 -11.72 5.45 7.10
C PRO A 86 -12.29 6.40 6.06
N LYS A 87 -11.40 7.04 5.29
CA LYS A 87 -11.75 7.92 4.19
C LYS A 87 -11.35 7.30 2.86
N PHE A 88 -12.28 7.34 1.91
CA PHE A 88 -12.02 6.97 0.52
C PHE A 88 -11.48 8.18 -0.27
N VAL A 89 -10.39 8.01 -0.99
CA VAL A 89 -9.70 9.09 -1.71
C VAL A 89 -9.35 8.64 -3.13
N PRO A 90 -10.02 9.13 -4.15
CA PRO A 90 -11.25 9.91 -4.09
C PRO A 90 -12.44 9.04 -3.63
N ASN A 91 -13.58 9.66 -3.28
CA ASN A 91 -14.80 8.94 -2.89
C ASN A 91 -15.28 7.97 -3.95
N GLU A 92 -15.27 8.38 -5.21
CA GLU A 92 -15.46 7.52 -6.37
C GLU A 92 -14.11 7.20 -7.00
N ALA A 93 -13.90 5.93 -7.41
CA ALA A 93 -12.64 5.52 -8.01
C ALA A 93 -12.31 6.34 -9.26
N ALA A 94 -11.11 6.91 -9.29
CA ALA A 94 -10.64 7.70 -10.42
C ALA A 94 -10.21 6.79 -11.57
N ARG A 95 -10.68 7.10 -12.79
CA ARG A 95 -10.21 6.44 -14.00
C ARG A 95 -8.97 7.14 -14.51
N ILE A 96 -7.87 6.39 -14.59
CA ILE A 96 -6.57 6.91 -15.03
C ILE A 96 -5.94 6.05 -16.14
N SER A 97 -5.08 6.66 -16.93
CA SER A 97 -4.29 5.97 -17.96
C SER A 97 -2.81 6.40 -17.88
N PRO A 98 -2.02 5.86 -16.94
CA PRO A 98 -0.67 6.37 -16.65
C PRO A 98 0.34 6.19 -17.79
N ASP A 99 0.15 5.16 -18.61
CA ASP A 99 1.00 4.85 -19.78
C ASP A 99 0.31 5.13 -21.13
N GLY A 100 -0.87 5.76 -21.10
CA GLY A 100 -1.68 6.07 -22.29
C GLY A 100 -2.26 4.83 -22.99
N LYS A 101 -2.09 3.63 -22.42
CA LYS A 101 -2.54 2.35 -23.01
C LYS A 101 -3.39 1.55 -22.03
N THR A 102 -3.01 1.53 -20.77
CA THR A 102 -3.68 0.77 -19.73
C THR A 102 -4.63 1.66 -18.95
N THR A 103 -5.89 1.28 -18.87
CA THR A 103 -6.88 1.99 -18.03
C THR A 103 -6.97 1.30 -16.68
N LEU A 104 -6.89 2.08 -15.60
CA LEU A 104 -7.06 1.65 -14.22
C LEU A 104 -8.14 2.47 -13.54
N GLN A 105 -8.89 1.83 -12.65
CA GLN A 105 -9.74 2.50 -11.67
C GLN A 105 -9.02 2.49 -10.32
N VAL A 106 -8.59 3.64 -9.85
CA VAL A 106 -7.76 3.77 -8.64
C VAL A 106 -8.52 4.50 -7.54
N ARG A 107 -8.45 3.95 -6.34
CA ARG A 107 -8.93 4.55 -5.11
C ARG A 107 -8.02 4.16 -3.95
N LEU A 108 -7.63 5.14 -3.15
CA LEU A 108 -6.93 4.91 -1.90
C LEU A 108 -7.89 5.00 -0.73
N ILE A 109 -7.60 4.28 0.34
CA ILE A 109 -8.43 4.26 1.52
C ILE A 109 -7.54 4.59 2.71
N ASP A 110 -7.78 5.77 3.31
CA ASP A 110 -7.06 6.25 4.49
C ASP A 110 -7.68 5.66 5.74
N SER A 111 -6.96 4.81 6.43
CA SER A 111 -7.39 4.27 7.73
C SER A 111 -6.86 5.12 8.88
N VAL A 112 -7.56 5.13 9.99
CA VAL A 112 -7.06 5.77 11.22
C VAL A 112 -5.78 5.09 11.68
N GLY A 113 -5.77 3.77 11.74
CA GLY A 113 -4.63 2.96 12.14
C GLY A 113 -4.68 2.49 13.59
N TYR A 114 -3.63 1.77 13.97
CA TYR A 114 -3.46 1.22 15.32
C TYR A 114 -2.90 2.28 16.25
N MET A 115 -3.47 2.37 17.46
CA MET A 115 -3.00 3.31 18.49
C MET A 115 -1.62 2.92 18.99
N ILE A 116 -0.85 3.94 19.36
CA ILE A 116 0.50 3.81 19.91
C ILE A 116 0.60 4.60 21.21
N PRO A 117 1.51 4.24 22.13
CA PRO A 117 1.84 5.07 23.29
C PRO A 117 2.19 6.51 22.87
N GLY A 118 1.73 7.50 23.62
CA GLY A 118 2.00 8.91 23.32
C GLY A 118 1.15 9.54 22.19
N ALA A 119 0.26 8.79 21.54
CA ALA A 119 -0.76 9.39 20.70
C ALA A 119 -1.82 10.10 21.53
N VAL A 120 -2.28 11.26 21.07
CA VAL A 120 -3.26 12.10 21.76
C VAL A 120 -4.60 12.02 21.01
N GLY A 121 -5.71 11.96 21.76
CA GLY A 121 -7.06 12.02 21.20
C GLY A 121 -7.88 10.72 21.36
N ASP A 122 -7.34 9.73 22.03
CA ASP A 122 -8.02 8.51 22.45
C ASP A 122 -8.70 8.64 23.83
N THR A 123 -8.33 9.69 24.57
CA THR A 123 -8.88 10.00 25.90
C THR A 123 -9.49 11.41 25.95
N GLU A 124 -10.55 11.57 26.72
CA GLU A 124 -11.22 12.81 27.03
C GLU A 124 -11.47 12.85 28.54
N ASP A 125 -11.03 13.92 29.23
CA ASP A 125 -11.12 14.06 30.71
C ASP A 125 -10.57 12.84 31.49
N GLY A 126 -9.48 12.23 30.99
CA GLY A 126 -8.82 11.07 31.61
C GLY A 126 -9.58 9.74 31.46
N LYS A 127 -10.65 9.70 30.67
CA LYS A 127 -11.39 8.48 30.30
C LYS A 127 -11.25 8.18 28.83
N PRO A 128 -11.39 6.90 28.39
CA PRO A 128 -11.43 6.56 26.99
C PRO A 128 -12.53 7.34 26.26
N ARG A 129 -12.17 8.01 25.17
CA ARG A 129 -13.13 8.70 24.32
C ARG A 129 -14.01 7.67 23.63
N MET A 130 -15.33 7.75 23.84
CA MET A 130 -16.31 6.88 23.20
C MET A 130 -16.74 7.46 21.85
N VAL A 131 -16.90 6.61 20.86
CA VAL A 131 -17.33 6.98 19.50
C VAL A 131 -18.31 5.96 18.94
N THR A 132 -19.23 6.41 18.11
CA THR A 132 -20.11 5.56 17.30
C THR A 132 -19.41 5.22 15.98
N THR A 133 -19.60 4.00 15.48
CA THR A 133 -19.09 3.54 14.18
C THR A 133 -20.20 2.82 13.41
N PRO A 134 -20.20 2.82 12.07
CA PRO A 134 -21.16 2.09 11.27
C PRO A 134 -21.13 0.57 11.48
N TRP A 135 -20.07 0.04 12.07
CA TRP A 135 -19.82 -1.40 12.23
C TRP A 135 -20.13 -1.93 13.64
N ALA A 136 -20.55 -1.07 14.56
CA ALA A 136 -20.93 -1.46 15.92
C ALA A 136 -22.26 -0.83 16.31
N SER A 137 -23.12 -1.61 16.97
CA SER A 137 -24.41 -1.13 17.47
C SER A 137 -24.32 -0.28 18.73
N GLU A 138 -23.18 -0.37 19.43
CA GLU A 138 -22.91 0.36 20.67
C GLU A 138 -21.68 1.27 20.48
N GLU A 139 -21.57 2.28 21.32
CA GLU A 139 -20.37 3.12 21.38
C GLU A 139 -19.16 2.30 21.80
N LEU A 140 -18.05 2.50 21.09
CA LEU A 140 -16.76 1.86 21.37
C LEU A 140 -15.72 2.89 21.79
N PRO A 141 -14.72 2.49 22.62
CA PRO A 141 -13.54 3.31 22.81
C PRO A 141 -12.88 3.64 21.46
N MET A 142 -12.42 4.88 21.31
CA MET A 142 -11.80 5.37 20.06
C MET A 142 -10.72 4.44 19.51
N ALA A 143 -9.87 3.88 20.38
CA ALA A 143 -8.83 2.93 19.99
C ALA A 143 -9.40 1.66 19.34
N GLN A 144 -10.48 1.11 19.89
CA GLN A 144 -11.13 -0.08 19.35
C GLN A 144 -11.86 0.22 18.04
N ALA A 145 -12.52 1.38 17.96
CA ALA A 145 -13.19 1.83 16.75
C ALA A 145 -12.21 2.05 15.60
N ALA A 146 -11.06 2.67 15.86
CA ALA A 146 -9.99 2.88 14.90
C ALA A 146 -9.39 1.56 14.39
N GLU A 147 -9.19 0.59 15.28
CA GLU A 147 -8.72 -0.74 14.92
C GLU A 147 -9.74 -1.49 14.06
N LEU A 148 -11.02 -1.47 14.47
CA LEU A 148 -12.11 -2.10 13.73
C LEU A 148 -12.22 -1.50 12.30
N GLY A 149 -12.23 -0.17 12.18
CA GLY A 149 -12.25 0.51 10.89
C GLY A 149 -11.03 0.16 10.03
N THR A 150 -9.84 0.05 10.63
CA THR A 150 -8.63 -0.35 9.93
C THR A 150 -8.72 -1.79 9.41
N LYS A 151 -9.25 -2.73 10.21
CA LYS A 151 -9.50 -4.11 9.77
C LYS A 151 -10.51 -4.17 8.62
N LYS A 152 -11.58 -3.38 8.68
CA LYS A 152 -12.56 -3.29 7.59
C LYS A 152 -11.94 -2.78 6.28
N VAL A 153 -11.03 -1.82 6.35
CA VAL A 153 -10.26 -1.38 5.17
C VAL A 153 -9.47 -2.54 4.56
N MET A 154 -8.77 -3.31 5.39
CA MET A 154 -7.96 -4.44 4.93
C MET A 154 -8.82 -5.56 4.33
N GLU A 155 -9.90 -5.95 5.00
CA GLU A 155 -10.71 -7.11 4.65
C GLU A 155 -11.67 -6.83 3.49
N ASP A 156 -12.44 -5.74 3.56
CA ASP A 156 -13.60 -5.52 2.71
C ASP A 156 -13.35 -4.52 1.57
N HIS A 157 -12.43 -3.56 1.76
CA HIS A 157 -12.37 -2.40 0.87
C HIS A 157 -11.10 -2.30 0.01
N SER A 158 -10.06 -3.06 0.29
CA SER A 158 -8.81 -3.00 -0.47
C SER A 158 -8.57 -4.26 -1.31
N SER A 159 -7.97 -4.10 -2.48
CA SER A 159 -7.39 -5.18 -3.28
C SER A 159 -5.88 -5.34 -3.01
N ILE A 160 -5.24 -4.26 -2.60
CA ILE A 160 -3.81 -4.17 -2.30
C ILE A 160 -3.64 -3.44 -0.98
N GLY A 161 -2.71 -3.88 -0.13
CA GLY A 161 -2.36 -3.23 1.12
C GLY A 161 -1.04 -2.46 1.05
N VAL A 162 -0.99 -1.31 1.73
CA VAL A 162 0.25 -0.59 2.03
C VAL A 162 0.28 -0.33 3.53
N VAL A 163 1.18 -1.01 4.23
CA VAL A 163 1.40 -0.78 5.67
C VAL A 163 2.45 0.31 5.82
N VAL A 164 2.05 1.48 6.31
CA VAL A 164 2.98 2.60 6.54
C VAL A 164 3.41 2.62 7.99
N THR A 165 4.70 2.46 8.23
CA THR A 165 5.36 2.64 9.52
C THR A 165 6.43 3.73 9.43
N THR A 166 7.22 3.96 10.47
CA THR A 166 8.26 5.00 10.49
C THR A 166 9.50 4.55 11.26
N ASP A 167 10.62 5.18 10.98
CA ASP A 167 11.85 5.05 11.77
C ASP A 167 11.91 5.99 12.99
N GLY A 168 10.84 6.77 13.23
CA GLY A 168 10.74 7.75 14.31
C GLY A 168 11.15 9.17 13.92
N THR A 169 11.62 9.41 12.69
CA THR A 169 12.05 10.75 12.24
C THR A 169 10.89 11.65 11.78
N VAL A 170 9.71 11.08 11.57
CA VAL A 170 8.53 11.79 11.03
C VAL A 170 7.76 12.56 12.10
N THR A 171 7.89 12.15 13.35
CA THR A 171 7.23 12.76 14.51
C THR A 171 8.17 12.80 15.71
N ASP A 172 7.73 13.44 16.80
CA ASP A 172 8.49 13.45 18.08
C ASP A 172 8.30 12.15 18.90
N ILE A 173 7.64 11.12 18.33
CA ILE A 173 7.37 9.85 19.00
C ILE A 173 8.50 8.87 18.68
N PRO A 174 9.15 8.25 19.70
CA PRO A 174 10.23 7.32 19.49
C PRO A 174 9.84 6.09 18.66
N ARG A 175 10.77 5.54 17.89
CA ARG A 175 10.55 4.34 17.05
C ARG A 175 9.99 3.15 17.84
N GLU A 176 10.42 2.98 19.07
CA GLU A 176 10.02 1.87 19.95
C GLU A 176 8.52 1.82 20.17
N ASP A 177 7.86 2.97 20.28
CA ASP A 177 6.42 3.08 20.53
C ASP A 177 5.57 2.62 19.33
N TYR A 178 6.16 2.56 18.14
CA TYR A 178 5.48 2.08 16.94
C TYR A 178 5.54 0.56 16.76
N ARG A 179 6.49 -0.14 17.40
CA ARG A 179 6.82 -1.55 17.09
C ARG A 179 5.66 -2.51 17.30
N GLU A 180 4.92 -2.37 18.38
CA GLU A 180 3.79 -3.25 18.70
C GLU A 180 2.65 -3.05 17.68
N ALA A 181 2.28 -1.79 17.41
CA ALA A 181 1.23 -1.46 16.46
C ALA A 181 1.63 -1.83 15.02
N GLU A 182 2.91 -1.71 14.66
CA GLU A 182 3.47 -2.18 13.38
C GLU A 182 3.32 -3.69 13.24
N ALA A 183 3.72 -4.45 14.25
CA ALA A 183 3.61 -5.90 14.24
C ALA A 183 2.14 -6.36 14.11
N ARG A 184 1.22 -5.70 14.82
CA ARG A 184 -0.22 -5.97 14.71
C ARG A 184 -0.75 -5.66 13.32
N ALA A 185 -0.40 -4.51 12.74
CA ALA A 185 -0.83 -4.12 11.40
C ALA A 185 -0.35 -5.11 10.33
N ILE A 186 0.92 -5.55 10.41
CA ILE A 186 1.48 -6.54 9.49
C ILE A 186 0.78 -7.89 9.66
N ALA A 187 0.61 -8.37 10.90
CA ALA A 187 -0.03 -9.65 11.18
C ALA A 187 -1.50 -9.68 10.72
N ASP A 188 -2.25 -8.60 10.92
CA ASP A 188 -3.64 -8.52 10.48
C ASP A 188 -3.73 -8.42 8.95
N MET A 189 -2.79 -7.74 8.31
CA MET A 189 -2.69 -7.70 6.84
C MET A 189 -2.36 -9.08 6.25
N GLN A 190 -1.43 -9.84 6.86
CA GLN A 190 -1.10 -11.21 6.45
C GLN A 190 -2.31 -12.16 6.53
N LYS A 191 -3.17 -12.00 7.55
CA LYS A 191 -4.40 -12.82 7.70
C LYS A 191 -5.37 -12.64 6.55
N THR A 192 -5.37 -11.48 5.87
CA THR A 192 -6.26 -11.24 4.73
C THR A 192 -5.89 -12.05 3.49
N GLY A 193 -4.64 -12.52 3.38
CA GLY A 193 -4.10 -13.17 2.19
C GLY A 193 -3.93 -12.26 0.98
N LYS A 194 -4.19 -10.95 1.12
CA LYS A 194 -4.06 -9.98 0.04
C LYS A 194 -2.60 -9.55 -0.15
N PRO A 195 -2.19 -9.19 -1.38
CA PRO A 195 -0.85 -8.67 -1.62
C PRO A 195 -0.66 -7.33 -0.91
N PHE A 196 0.47 -7.16 -0.23
CA PHE A 196 0.81 -5.91 0.44
C PHE A 196 2.31 -5.68 0.55
N VAL A 197 2.68 -4.44 0.79
CA VAL A 197 4.05 -4.03 1.07
C VAL A 197 4.10 -3.15 2.32
N VAL A 198 5.24 -3.13 2.98
CA VAL A 198 5.50 -2.23 4.11
C VAL A 198 6.33 -1.05 3.64
N VAL A 199 5.92 0.15 3.97
CA VAL A 199 6.65 1.40 3.72
C VAL A 199 7.17 1.91 5.06
N VAL A 200 8.49 2.02 5.20
CA VAL A 200 9.13 2.69 6.33
C VAL A 200 9.34 4.15 5.96
N ASN A 201 8.47 5.00 6.48
CA ASN A 201 8.52 6.44 6.24
C ASN A 201 9.63 7.08 7.07
N THR A 202 10.52 7.83 6.40
CA THR A 202 11.69 8.48 7.00
C THR A 202 11.91 9.86 6.41
N GLN A 203 12.30 10.82 7.22
CA GLN A 203 12.80 12.13 6.76
C GLN A 203 14.33 12.16 6.64
N ASP A 204 15.02 11.08 7.02
CA ASP A 204 16.45 10.97 7.00
C ASP A 204 16.95 9.70 6.32
N ALA A 205 16.68 9.59 5.02
CA ALA A 205 17.11 8.45 4.21
C ALA A 205 18.64 8.19 4.22
N LYS A 206 19.44 9.18 4.62
CA LYS A 206 20.91 9.06 4.63
C LYS A 206 21.47 8.32 5.84
N LYS A 207 20.73 8.21 6.93
CA LYS A 207 21.21 7.53 8.16
C LYS A 207 21.19 6.01 8.12
N GLY A 208 20.57 5.41 7.11
CA GLY A 208 20.48 3.95 6.97
C GLY A 208 19.65 3.23 8.03
N GLN A 209 19.05 3.95 8.98
CA GLN A 209 18.21 3.38 10.04
C GLN A 209 16.94 2.76 9.45
N ALA A 210 16.29 3.44 8.51
CA ALA A 210 15.10 2.94 7.83
C ALA A 210 15.38 1.67 7.03
N ASP A 211 16.54 1.58 6.38
CA ASP A 211 16.96 0.38 5.63
C ASP A 211 17.19 -0.82 6.56
N ALA A 212 17.78 -0.60 7.73
CA ALA A 212 17.91 -1.65 8.75
C ALA A 212 16.55 -2.13 9.27
N ILE A 213 15.59 -1.22 9.44
CA ILE A 213 14.20 -1.56 9.79
C ILE A 213 13.54 -2.39 8.67
N CYS A 214 13.68 -1.96 7.41
CA CYS A 214 13.20 -2.73 6.25
C CYS A 214 13.79 -4.14 6.20
N ALA A 215 15.10 -4.28 6.41
CA ALA A 215 15.77 -5.57 6.42
C ALA A 215 15.22 -6.49 7.53
N ARG A 216 14.98 -5.94 8.73
CA ARG A 216 14.37 -6.67 9.84
C ARG A 216 12.93 -7.10 9.51
N ILE A 217 12.10 -6.19 8.99
CA ILE A 217 10.71 -6.51 8.61
C ILE A 217 10.67 -7.64 7.58
N ARG A 218 11.56 -7.62 6.59
CA ARG A 218 11.67 -8.71 5.61
C ARG A 218 12.07 -10.03 6.26
N ALA A 219 13.01 -10.00 7.18
CA ALA A 219 13.48 -11.20 7.87
C ALA A 219 12.42 -11.78 8.82
N ASP A 220 11.74 -10.91 9.61
CA ASP A 220 10.82 -11.34 10.66
C ASP A 220 9.46 -11.78 10.10
N TYR A 221 8.98 -11.13 9.02
CA TYR A 221 7.62 -11.34 8.49
C TYR A 221 7.58 -11.93 7.09
N GLY A 222 8.70 -12.02 6.37
CA GLY A 222 8.75 -12.53 5.00
C GLY A 222 8.05 -11.64 3.96
N VAL A 223 7.87 -10.35 4.26
CA VAL A 223 7.13 -9.40 3.40
C VAL A 223 8.05 -8.37 2.76
N GLN A 224 7.63 -7.79 1.63
CA GLN A 224 8.37 -6.71 1.00
C GLN A 224 8.29 -5.44 1.86
N ALA A 225 9.42 -4.79 2.05
CA ALA A 225 9.51 -3.52 2.78
C ALA A 225 10.41 -2.53 2.04
N LEU A 226 10.00 -1.27 1.97
CA LEU A 226 10.67 -0.19 1.25
C LEU A 226 10.89 1.01 2.17
N THR A 227 12.06 1.62 2.07
CA THR A 227 12.33 2.94 2.65
C THR A 227 11.81 4.03 1.72
N MET A 228 11.08 5.00 2.27
CA MET A 228 10.50 6.10 1.50
C MET A 228 10.33 7.35 2.37
N ASP A 229 10.60 8.52 1.81
CA ASP A 229 10.14 9.79 2.37
C ASP A 229 8.79 10.14 1.73
N CYS A 230 7.71 9.90 2.47
CA CYS A 230 6.37 10.14 1.97
C CYS A 230 6.08 11.64 1.69
N ALA A 231 6.80 12.56 2.31
CA ALA A 231 6.57 14.00 2.12
C ALA A 231 7.10 14.52 0.79
N VAL A 232 8.15 13.89 0.25
CA VAL A 232 8.79 14.28 -1.03
C VAL A 232 8.72 13.19 -2.10
N MET A 233 7.88 12.17 -1.89
CA MET A 233 7.68 11.04 -2.80
C MET A 233 7.41 11.50 -4.24
N GLN A 234 8.07 10.86 -5.20
CA GLN A 234 7.98 11.14 -6.63
C GLN A 234 7.38 9.95 -7.39
N THR A 235 7.04 10.15 -8.66
CA THR A 235 6.50 9.09 -9.54
C THR A 235 7.39 7.83 -9.59
N GLN A 236 8.72 7.99 -9.49
CA GLN A 236 9.65 6.86 -9.48
C GLN A 236 9.53 6.01 -8.21
N ASP A 237 9.26 6.64 -7.06
CA ASP A 237 9.05 5.94 -5.80
C ASP A 237 7.76 5.13 -5.83
N ILE A 238 6.72 5.69 -6.47
CA ILE A 238 5.46 4.97 -6.71
C ILE A 238 5.68 3.77 -7.64
N ALA A 239 6.47 3.91 -8.69
CA ALA A 239 6.79 2.79 -9.58
C ALA A 239 7.50 1.66 -8.80
N ARG A 240 8.49 1.99 -7.95
CA ARG A 240 9.17 1.02 -7.08
C ARG A 240 8.21 0.35 -6.08
N LEU A 241 7.25 1.12 -5.54
CA LEU A 241 6.21 0.58 -4.67
C LEU A 241 5.34 -0.44 -5.41
N LEU A 242 4.86 -0.08 -6.60
CA LEU A 242 4.03 -0.95 -7.43
C LEU A 242 4.78 -2.22 -7.88
N GLU A 243 6.08 -2.11 -8.20
CA GLU A 243 6.94 -3.26 -8.42
C GLU A 243 7.01 -4.20 -7.20
N ALA A 244 7.23 -3.64 -6.01
CA ALA A 244 7.28 -4.43 -4.79
C ALA A 244 5.94 -5.12 -4.49
N VAL A 245 4.81 -4.46 -4.78
CA VAL A 245 3.48 -5.05 -4.70
C VAL A 245 3.34 -6.24 -5.65
N MET A 246 3.89 -6.15 -6.87
CA MET A 246 3.85 -7.26 -7.83
C MET A 246 4.51 -8.53 -7.30
N TYR A 247 5.59 -8.41 -6.54
CA TYR A 247 6.25 -9.55 -5.88
C TYR A 247 5.46 -10.12 -4.70
N ALA A 248 4.47 -9.37 -4.18
CA ALA A 248 3.61 -9.83 -3.09
C ALA A 248 2.37 -10.61 -3.57
N PHE A 249 2.07 -10.59 -4.88
CA PHE A 249 0.99 -11.42 -5.43
C PHE A 249 1.38 -12.89 -5.39
N PRO A 250 0.46 -13.80 -5.03
CA PRO A 250 0.70 -15.23 -5.10
C PRO A 250 0.95 -15.68 -6.54
N VAL A 251 1.79 -16.69 -6.71
CA VAL A 251 1.98 -17.35 -8.01
C VAL A 251 0.83 -18.32 -8.21
N GLU A 252 -0.06 -18.03 -9.16
CA GLU A 252 -1.22 -18.87 -9.46
C GLU A 252 -0.92 -19.96 -10.48
N GLU A 253 -0.04 -19.67 -11.47
CA GLU A 253 0.27 -20.59 -12.56
C GLU A 253 1.74 -20.50 -12.97
N LEU A 254 2.38 -21.65 -13.17
CA LEU A 254 3.70 -21.78 -13.79
C LEU A 254 3.56 -22.54 -15.11
N ARG A 255 3.83 -21.88 -16.23
CA ARG A 255 3.82 -22.49 -17.56
C ARG A 255 5.23 -22.75 -18.03
N PHE A 256 5.57 -24.01 -18.28
CA PHE A 256 6.83 -24.41 -18.86
C PHE A 256 6.69 -24.63 -20.36
N PHE A 257 7.41 -23.85 -21.14
CA PHE A 257 7.50 -24.03 -22.60
C PHE A 257 8.77 -24.84 -22.93
N LEU A 258 8.59 -26.13 -23.17
CA LEU A 258 9.68 -27.00 -23.55
C LEU A 258 9.78 -27.07 -25.09
N PRO A 259 10.98 -26.92 -25.68
CA PRO A 259 11.19 -27.19 -27.10
C PRO A 259 10.73 -28.61 -27.47
N SER A 260 10.30 -28.82 -28.73
CA SER A 260 9.76 -30.11 -29.17
C SER A 260 10.74 -31.25 -29.01
N TRP A 261 12.06 -30.99 -29.13
CA TRP A 261 13.10 -32.00 -28.93
C TRP A 261 13.19 -32.47 -27.47
N VAL A 262 12.91 -31.62 -26.49
CA VAL A 262 12.88 -32.01 -25.07
C VAL A 262 11.74 -32.99 -24.80
N ARG A 263 10.57 -32.80 -25.45
CA ARG A 263 9.43 -33.72 -25.33
C ARG A 263 9.68 -35.09 -26.00
N ALA A 264 10.67 -35.19 -26.85
CA ALA A 264 11.06 -36.42 -27.55
C ALA A 264 12.13 -37.21 -26.79
N LEU A 265 12.65 -36.66 -25.67
CA LEU A 265 13.61 -37.37 -24.82
C LEU A 265 12.88 -38.44 -23.98
N PRO A 266 13.52 -39.60 -23.73
CA PRO A 266 13.04 -40.59 -22.80
C PRO A 266 12.92 -39.99 -21.39
N ASP A 267 11.97 -40.52 -20.56
CA ASP A 267 11.71 -40.03 -19.21
C ASP A 267 12.90 -40.16 -18.24
N ASP A 268 13.89 -41.01 -18.60
CA ASP A 268 15.12 -41.28 -17.85
C ASP A 268 16.35 -40.54 -18.38
N HIS A 269 16.16 -39.59 -19.30
CA HIS A 269 17.26 -38.78 -19.84
C HIS A 269 17.80 -37.83 -18.74
N PRO A 270 19.14 -37.88 -18.46
CA PRO A 270 19.78 -37.07 -17.44
C PRO A 270 19.71 -35.56 -17.69
#